data_28509a9450e69ef256c3cb5dff39e378
#
_entry.id   28509a9450e69ef256c3cb5dff39e378
#
_cell.length_a   1.000
_cell.length_b   1.000
_cell.length_c   1.000
_cell.angle_alpha   90.00
_cell.angle_beta   90.00
_cell.angle_gamma   90.00
#
_symmetry.space_group_name_H-M   'P 1'
#
loop_
_entity.id
_entity.type
_entity.pdbx_description
1 polymer ?
#
loop_
_entity_poly.entity_id
_entity_poly.type
_entity_poly.pdbx_seq_one_letter_code
_entity_poly.pdbx_strand_id
1 'polypeptide(L)'
;VYKKDADTGDPIPDTVFTVRAADGHSVDEIKTDSQGKATLDNLLPGVYEISEKSVPAPWLMDAPSQLVTLYPNRDHTIYFENHKKPTLTVNKVDSITGSPIKGAKFEVWYGSNSTTTGELNSLGTFFSDENGQFFVDLLRDGWYKVTELEPAAGYTIKQPATQEFYIKGGESKVITFENVPKNAVIVEKYDSVTGAALPGCTFQLRYLGGTSGTGGTVIGTKVTGKNGTAMWTGLNPGAYVLEEVDAADGYNIIQSSETIMLADS
;
A
#
# COMPACT_ATOMS: atom_id res chain seq x y z
N VAL A 1 20.07 30.45 3.73
CA VAL A 1 18.84 29.65 3.76
C VAL A 1 19.18 28.28 4.23
N TYR A 2 18.39 27.74 5.15
CA TYR A 2 18.40 26.33 5.52
C TYR A 2 17.05 25.70 5.18
N LYS A 3 17.08 24.51 4.61
CA LYS A 3 15.91 23.72 4.22
C LYS A 3 15.87 22.43 4.99
N LYS A 4 14.74 22.16 5.65
CA LYS A 4 14.54 21.00 6.52
C LYS A 4 13.21 20.29 6.25
N ASP A 5 13.18 19.01 6.57
CA ASP A 5 11.96 18.24 6.71
C ASP A 5 11.19 18.71 7.96
N ALA A 6 9.92 19.08 7.80
CA ALA A 6 9.09 19.64 8.86
C ALA A 6 8.80 18.65 9.99
N ASP A 7 8.82 17.33 9.70
CA ASP A 7 8.49 16.26 10.63
C ASP A 7 9.71 15.72 11.38
N THR A 8 10.86 15.60 10.67
CA THR A 8 12.07 14.99 11.23
C THR A 8 13.16 16.00 11.57
N GLY A 9 13.14 17.19 10.98
CA GLY A 9 14.21 18.19 11.08
C GLY A 9 15.44 17.88 10.21
N ASP A 10 15.41 16.80 9.43
CA ASP A 10 16.50 16.43 8.54
C ASP A 10 16.71 17.45 7.42
N PRO A 11 17.96 17.67 6.97
CA PRO A 11 18.22 18.58 5.88
C PRO A 11 17.62 18.08 4.55
N ILE A 12 17.07 19.00 3.75
CA ILE A 12 16.59 18.72 2.40
C ILE A 12 17.55 19.33 1.38
N PRO A 13 18.36 18.51 0.69
CA PRO A 13 19.23 18.98 -0.38
C PRO A 13 18.44 19.24 -1.67
N ASP A 14 19.09 19.83 -2.65
CA ASP A 14 18.57 20.03 -4.01
C ASP A 14 17.31 20.89 -4.14
N THR A 15 16.87 21.57 -3.08
CA THR A 15 15.81 22.57 -3.14
C THR A 15 16.33 23.85 -3.82
N VAL A 16 15.59 24.34 -4.81
CA VAL A 16 15.91 25.59 -5.51
C VAL A 16 15.02 26.72 -4.99
N PHE A 17 15.65 27.82 -4.62
CA PHE A 17 14.99 29.05 -4.22
C PHE A 17 15.21 30.15 -5.24
N THR A 18 14.21 30.99 -5.43
CA THR A 18 14.34 32.29 -6.14
C THR A 18 14.49 33.38 -5.12
N VAL A 19 15.47 34.25 -5.33
CA VAL A 19 15.69 35.48 -4.55
C VAL A 19 15.28 36.66 -5.41
N ARG A 20 14.35 37.49 -4.91
CA ARG A 20 13.87 38.70 -5.59
C ARG A 20 14.08 39.93 -4.72
N ALA A 21 14.42 41.03 -5.34
CA ALA A 21 14.48 42.35 -4.67
C ALA A 21 13.05 42.91 -4.48
N ALA A 22 12.94 43.96 -3.64
CA ALA A 22 11.66 44.58 -3.31
C ALA A 22 10.88 45.14 -4.50
N ASP A 23 11.54 45.48 -5.60
CA ASP A 23 10.92 45.93 -6.86
C ASP A 23 10.43 44.77 -7.76
N GLY A 24 10.63 43.52 -7.27
CA GLY A 24 10.16 42.30 -7.93
C GLY A 24 11.11 41.70 -8.96
N HIS A 25 12.26 42.37 -9.28
CA HIS A 25 13.23 41.74 -10.19
C HIS A 25 13.91 40.52 -9.53
N SER A 26 14.17 39.51 -10.33
CA SER A 26 14.91 38.32 -9.87
C SER A 26 16.39 38.67 -9.73
N VAL A 27 16.96 38.42 -8.53
CA VAL A 27 18.37 38.67 -8.24
C VAL A 27 19.19 37.42 -8.58
N ASP A 28 18.77 36.25 -8.06
CA ASP A 28 19.46 34.99 -8.29
C ASP A 28 18.56 33.78 -7.98
N GLU A 29 19.05 32.58 -8.34
CA GLU A 29 18.53 31.29 -7.91
C GLU A 29 19.61 30.55 -7.13
N ILE A 30 19.26 30.07 -5.95
CA ILE A 30 20.18 29.33 -5.09
C ILE A 30 19.64 27.90 -4.84
N LYS A 31 20.57 26.96 -4.69
CA LYS A 31 20.25 25.54 -4.50
C LYS A 31 20.87 25.02 -3.21
N THR A 32 20.11 24.24 -2.42
CA THR A 32 20.61 23.66 -1.18
C THR A 32 21.57 22.51 -1.45
N ASP A 33 22.63 22.47 -0.64
CA ASP A 33 23.63 21.41 -0.59
C ASP A 33 23.16 20.20 0.23
N SER A 34 24.07 19.24 0.45
CA SER A 34 23.79 18.03 1.24
C SER A 34 23.42 18.30 2.71
N GLN A 35 23.71 19.50 3.23
CA GLN A 35 23.32 19.93 4.58
C GLN A 35 22.04 20.78 4.57
N GLY A 36 21.32 20.81 3.45
CA GLY A 36 20.14 21.64 3.28
C GLY A 36 20.45 23.13 3.28
N LYS A 37 21.68 23.54 3.03
CA LYS A 37 22.10 24.92 3.09
C LYS A 37 22.31 25.52 1.69
N ALA A 38 21.77 26.71 1.46
CA ALA A 38 22.10 27.55 0.32
C ALA A 38 22.58 28.94 0.80
N THR A 39 23.60 29.47 0.17
CA THR A 39 24.16 30.76 0.50
C THR A 39 24.18 31.68 -0.73
N LEU A 40 23.85 32.92 -0.55
CA LEU A 40 24.00 33.97 -1.54
C LEU A 40 24.74 35.14 -0.89
N ASP A 41 25.89 35.49 -1.44
CA ASP A 41 26.78 36.52 -0.91
C ASP A 41 26.68 37.82 -1.73
N ASN A 42 27.25 38.91 -1.18
CA ASN A 42 27.38 40.20 -1.83
C ASN A 42 26.05 40.86 -2.22
N LEU A 43 24.97 40.61 -1.49
CA LEU A 43 23.72 41.32 -1.65
C LEU A 43 23.83 42.74 -1.06
N LEU A 44 23.22 43.69 -1.73
CA LEU A 44 23.07 45.03 -1.20
C LEU A 44 22.11 45.08 -0.02
N PRO A 45 22.27 46.00 0.94
CA PRO A 45 21.26 46.19 1.98
C PRO A 45 19.89 46.49 1.35
N GLY A 46 18.83 45.87 1.85
CA GLY A 46 17.51 46.02 1.30
C GLY A 46 16.55 44.90 1.72
N VAL A 47 15.34 44.92 1.18
CA VAL A 47 14.32 43.89 1.40
C VAL A 47 14.32 42.92 0.23
N TYR A 48 14.33 41.64 0.55
CA TYR A 48 14.30 40.54 -0.41
C TYR A 48 13.20 39.57 -0.08
N GLU A 49 12.57 39.07 -1.12
CA GLU A 49 11.64 37.92 -1.04
C GLU A 49 12.39 36.64 -1.45
N ILE A 50 12.30 35.63 -0.61
CA ILE A 50 12.84 34.31 -0.90
C ILE A 50 11.70 33.32 -0.96
N SER A 51 11.60 32.66 -2.10
CA SER A 51 10.51 31.68 -2.37
C SER A 51 11.08 30.39 -2.94
N GLU A 52 10.42 29.27 -2.66
CA GLU A 52 10.75 28.00 -3.28
C GLU A 52 10.36 28.00 -4.76
N LYS A 53 11.27 27.58 -5.62
CA LYS A 53 11.03 27.34 -7.04
C LYS A 53 10.77 25.86 -7.32
N SER A 54 11.54 24.98 -6.66
CA SER A 54 11.34 23.53 -6.75
C SER A 54 11.87 22.83 -5.51
N VAL A 55 11.23 21.75 -5.16
CA VAL A 55 11.60 20.84 -4.05
C VAL A 55 11.73 19.43 -4.61
N PRO A 56 12.77 18.66 -4.23
CA PRO A 56 12.89 17.28 -4.71
C PRO A 56 11.76 16.39 -4.13
N ALA A 57 11.41 15.33 -4.86
CA ALA A 57 10.55 14.31 -4.29
C ALA A 57 11.25 13.64 -3.08
N PRO A 58 10.54 13.23 -2.02
CA PRO A 58 9.07 13.17 -1.91
C PRO A 58 8.41 14.39 -1.24
N TRP A 59 9.11 15.53 -1.06
CA TRP A 59 8.54 16.67 -0.35
C TRP A 59 7.57 17.50 -1.19
N LEU A 60 6.60 18.12 -0.51
CA LEU A 60 5.69 19.11 -1.05
C LEU A 60 6.35 20.48 -1.07
N MET A 61 6.01 21.32 -2.04
CA MET A 61 6.38 22.74 -2.03
C MET A 61 5.30 23.52 -1.29
N ASP A 62 5.30 23.45 0.03
CA ASP A 62 4.24 23.97 0.91
C ASP A 62 4.72 25.07 1.88
N ALA A 63 6.00 25.38 1.87
CA ALA A 63 6.52 26.51 2.65
C ALA A 63 6.17 27.86 1.99
N PRO A 64 5.63 28.83 2.75
CA PRO A 64 5.34 30.15 2.22
C PRO A 64 6.64 30.92 1.90
N SER A 65 6.58 31.90 0.97
CA SER A 65 7.68 32.82 0.76
C SER A 65 7.96 33.66 2.01
N GLN A 66 9.23 34.04 2.18
CA GLN A 66 9.66 34.84 3.32
C GLN A 66 10.31 36.15 2.85
N LEU A 67 9.96 37.25 3.53
CA LEU A 67 10.61 38.51 3.37
C LEU A 67 11.75 38.65 4.37
N VAL A 68 12.92 39.03 3.90
CA VAL A 68 14.10 39.30 4.74
C VAL A 68 14.64 40.69 4.49
N THR A 69 14.96 41.42 5.56
CA THR A 69 15.63 42.72 5.47
C THR A 69 17.11 42.53 5.77
N LEU A 70 17.96 42.83 4.78
CA LEU A 70 19.42 42.79 4.92
C LEU A 70 19.95 44.13 5.35
N TYR A 71 20.81 44.12 6.36
CA TYR A 71 21.54 45.30 6.87
C TYR A 71 23.01 45.23 6.47
N PRO A 72 23.71 46.40 6.39
CA PRO A 72 25.13 46.40 6.09
C PRO A 72 25.94 45.54 7.06
N ASN A 73 26.88 44.75 6.53
CA ASN A 73 27.83 43.93 7.30
C ASN A 73 27.17 42.95 8.30
N ARG A 74 26.00 42.41 7.97
CA ARG A 74 25.31 41.41 8.78
C ARG A 74 24.84 40.27 7.92
N ASP A 75 25.15 39.05 8.37
CA ASP A 75 24.58 37.84 7.81
C ASP A 75 23.15 37.61 8.32
N HIS A 76 22.29 37.11 7.44
CA HIS A 76 20.94 36.74 7.77
C HIS A 76 20.71 35.24 7.48
N THR A 77 20.15 34.54 8.45
CA THR A 77 19.79 33.13 8.29
C THR A 77 18.27 32.96 8.36
N ILE A 78 17.70 32.26 7.40
CA ILE A 78 16.28 31.93 7.35
C ILE A 78 16.08 30.42 7.15
N TYR A 79 14.97 29.92 7.61
CA TYR A 79 14.63 28.50 7.59
C TYR A 79 13.32 28.28 6.84
N PHE A 80 13.33 27.26 5.98
CA PHE A 80 12.16 26.75 5.30
C PHE A 80 11.98 25.29 5.66
N GLU A 81 10.73 24.90 5.87
CA GLU A 81 10.36 23.52 6.22
C GLU A 81 9.28 23.04 5.26
N ASN A 82 9.40 21.79 4.76
CA ASN A 82 8.37 21.16 3.96
C ASN A 82 8.04 19.78 4.51
N HIS A 83 6.79 19.38 4.30
CA HIS A 83 6.31 18.05 4.60
C HIS A 83 6.53 17.10 3.42
N LYS A 84 6.72 15.82 3.72
CA LYS A 84 6.66 14.78 2.69
C LYS A 84 5.24 14.60 2.19
N LYS A 85 5.09 14.15 0.95
CA LYS A 85 3.80 13.70 0.45
C LYS A 85 3.32 12.53 1.28
N PRO A 86 2.12 12.60 1.87
CA PRO A 86 1.54 11.42 2.48
C PRO A 86 1.26 10.35 1.42
N THR A 87 1.42 9.09 1.79
CA THR A 87 1.16 7.95 0.92
C THR A 87 0.20 6.98 1.60
N LEU A 88 -0.64 6.32 0.79
CA LEU A 88 -1.50 5.24 1.23
C LEU A 88 -1.11 3.96 0.51
N THR A 89 -0.85 2.90 1.27
CA THR A 89 -0.72 1.54 0.78
C THR A 89 -1.92 0.73 1.24
N VAL A 90 -2.62 0.11 0.31
CA VAL A 90 -3.71 -0.81 0.62
C VAL A 90 -3.28 -2.23 0.30
N ASN A 91 -3.35 -3.10 1.30
CA ASN A 91 -3.10 -4.53 1.16
C ASN A 91 -4.43 -5.27 1.03
N LYS A 92 -4.50 -6.20 0.11
CA LYS A 92 -5.63 -7.11 -0.09
C LYS A 92 -5.18 -8.55 0.11
N VAL A 93 -5.77 -9.22 1.10
CA VAL A 93 -5.34 -10.56 1.48
C VAL A 93 -6.54 -11.50 1.68
N ASP A 94 -6.25 -12.78 1.55
CA ASP A 94 -7.14 -13.89 1.89
C ASP A 94 -7.30 -13.98 3.41
N SER A 95 -8.54 -14.03 3.88
CA SER A 95 -8.85 -14.02 5.33
C SER A 95 -8.45 -15.30 6.07
N ILE A 96 -8.12 -16.38 5.34
CA ILE A 96 -7.76 -17.67 5.90
C ILE A 96 -6.25 -17.87 5.84
N THR A 97 -5.66 -17.64 4.67
CA THR A 97 -4.24 -17.92 4.42
C THR A 97 -3.33 -16.72 4.61
N GLY A 98 -3.89 -15.51 4.62
CA GLY A 98 -3.12 -14.26 4.59
C GLY A 98 -2.41 -14.00 3.25
N SER A 99 -2.65 -14.85 2.24
CA SER A 99 -2.03 -14.70 0.91
C SER A 99 -2.55 -13.46 0.19
N PRO A 100 -1.70 -12.77 -0.61
CA PRO A 100 -2.13 -11.61 -1.37
C PRO A 100 -3.18 -11.98 -2.42
N ILE A 101 -4.14 -11.08 -2.64
CA ILE A 101 -5.22 -11.26 -3.61
C ILE A 101 -5.16 -10.16 -4.66
N LYS A 102 -5.04 -10.56 -5.94
CA LYS A 102 -5.10 -9.67 -7.10
C LYS A 102 -6.53 -9.43 -7.55
N GLY A 103 -6.80 -8.21 -8.08
CA GLY A 103 -7.99 -7.90 -8.87
C GLY A 103 -9.22 -7.47 -8.07
N ALA A 104 -9.11 -7.28 -6.77
CA ALA A 104 -10.16 -6.62 -5.98
C ALA A 104 -10.19 -5.12 -6.33
N LYS A 105 -11.41 -4.55 -6.44
CA LYS A 105 -11.65 -3.18 -6.87
C LYS A 105 -12.01 -2.29 -5.69
N PHE A 106 -11.37 -1.14 -5.63
CA PHE A 106 -11.52 -0.17 -4.56
C PHE A 106 -11.82 1.22 -5.11
N GLU A 107 -12.47 2.04 -4.31
CA GLU A 107 -12.54 3.47 -4.51
C GLU A 107 -11.98 4.20 -3.31
N VAL A 108 -11.19 5.25 -3.58
CA VAL A 108 -10.56 6.08 -2.56
C VAL A 108 -11.16 7.48 -2.62
N TRP A 109 -11.52 8.02 -1.47
CA TRP A 109 -12.14 9.34 -1.31
C TRP A 109 -11.34 10.19 -0.33
N TYR A 110 -11.37 11.50 -0.57
CA TYR A 110 -10.79 12.53 0.28
C TYR A 110 -11.86 13.50 0.77
N GLY A 111 -11.78 13.87 2.05
CA GLY A 111 -12.61 14.92 2.66
C GLY A 111 -11.78 15.83 3.56
N SER A 112 -11.98 17.15 3.47
CA SER A 112 -11.21 18.11 4.26
C SER A 112 -11.54 18.10 5.75
N ASN A 113 -12.77 17.77 6.12
CA ASN A 113 -13.25 17.85 7.51
C ASN A 113 -13.58 16.49 8.12
N SER A 114 -14.39 15.69 7.43
CA SER A 114 -14.83 14.36 7.89
C SER A 114 -15.40 13.58 6.72
N THR A 115 -15.23 12.25 6.75
CA THR A 115 -15.83 11.36 5.75
C THR A 115 -17.35 11.21 5.92
N THR A 116 -17.88 11.57 7.09
CA THR A 116 -19.30 11.39 7.44
C THR A 116 -20.15 12.64 7.24
N THR A 117 -19.56 13.83 7.23
CA THR A 117 -20.31 15.11 7.26
C THR A 117 -19.87 16.12 6.20
N GLY A 118 -18.80 15.86 5.44
CA GLY A 118 -18.24 16.76 4.43
C GLY A 118 -18.44 16.27 3.00
N GLU A 119 -18.17 17.14 2.04
CA GLU A 119 -18.06 16.73 0.64
C GLU A 119 -16.85 15.80 0.47
N LEU A 120 -17.12 14.62 -0.09
CA LEU A 120 -16.09 13.65 -0.43
C LEU A 120 -15.75 13.79 -1.91
N ASN A 121 -14.46 13.87 -2.19
CA ASN A 121 -13.94 13.89 -3.55
C ASN A 121 -13.32 12.54 -3.86
N SER A 122 -13.80 11.88 -4.91
CA SER A 122 -13.20 10.64 -5.38
C SER A 122 -11.79 10.92 -5.93
N LEU A 123 -10.82 10.15 -5.45
CA LEU A 123 -9.46 10.13 -5.98
C LEU A 123 -9.30 9.09 -7.09
N GLY A 124 -10.34 8.30 -7.33
CA GLY A 124 -10.38 7.31 -8.39
C GLY A 124 -10.59 5.89 -7.90
N THR A 125 -10.59 4.98 -8.87
CA THR A 125 -10.75 3.54 -8.68
C THR A 125 -9.41 2.85 -8.85
N PHE A 126 -9.12 1.90 -7.95
CA PHE A 126 -7.86 1.18 -7.87
C PHE A 126 -8.12 -0.33 -7.83
N PHE A 127 -7.14 -1.10 -8.28
CA PHE A 127 -7.19 -2.56 -8.25
C PHE A 127 -5.95 -3.10 -7.54
N SER A 128 -6.12 -4.16 -6.74
CA SER A 128 -4.98 -4.86 -6.16
C SER A 128 -4.17 -5.59 -7.25
N ASP A 129 -2.86 -5.46 -7.19
CA ASP A 129 -1.89 -6.05 -8.12
C ASP A 129 -1.55 -7.51 -7.77
N GLU A 130 -0.50 -8.07 -8.40
CA GLU A 130 -0.01 -9.43 -8.15
C GLU A 130 0.46 -9.65 -6.69
N ASN A 131 0.85 -8.59 -6.00
CA ASN A 131 1.26 -8.63 -4.59
C ASN A 131 0.09 -8.34 -3.65
N GLY A 132 -1.14 -8.25 -4.17
CA GLY A 132 -2.32 -7.86 -3.42
C GLY A 132 -2.31 -6.40 -2.99
N GLN A 133 -1.61 -5.50 -3.69
CA GLN A 133 -1.40 -4.12 -3.26
C GLN A 133 -1.84 -3.12 -4.31
N PHE A 134 -2.20 -1.93 -3.85
CA PHE A 134 -2.17 -0.71 -4.64
C PHE A 134 -1.70 0.47 -3.78
N PHE A 135 -1.23 1.51 -4.46
CA PHE A 135 -0.66 2.70 -3.84
C PHE A 135 -1.41 3.93 -4.30
N VAL A 136 -1.59 4.89 -3.39
CA VAL A 136 -2.17 6.20 -3.68
C VAL A 136 -1.24 7.26 -3.14
N ASP A 137 -0.80 8.17 -4.01
CA ASP A 137 -0.08 9.37 -3.61
C ASP A 137 -1.10 10.42 -3.17
N LEU A 138 -1.14 10.68 -1.89
CA LEU A 138 -2.02 11.65 -1.27
C LEU A 138 -1.32 13.00 -1.23
N LEU A 139 -2.05 14.06 -1.51
CA LEU A 139 -1.45 15.39 -1.71
C LEU A 139 -1.61 16.35 -0.52
N ARG A 140 -2.40 15.97 0.49
CA ARG A 140 -2.72 16.85 1.62
C ARG A 140 -3.20 16.09 2.85
N ASP A 141 -3.10 16.74 3.99
CA ASP A 141 -3.70 16.28 5.22
C ASP A 141 -5.22 16.21 5.12
N GLY A 142 -5.81 15.28 5.82
CA GLY A 142 -7.25 15.19 5.88
C GLY A 142 -7.79 13.77 6.09
N TRP A 143 -9.08 13.67 5.95
CA TRP A 143 -9.81 12.42 6.07
C TRP A 143 -9.83 11.67 4.75
N TYR A 144 -9.59 10.39 4.82
CA TYR A 144 -9.66 9.47 3.69
C TYR A 144 -10.61 8.33 3.99
N LYS A 145 -11.32 7.92 2.95
CA LYS A 145 -12.18 6.74 2.97
C LYS A 145 -11.77 5.81 1.83
N VAL A 146 -11.57 4.55 2.15
CA VAL A 146 -11.32 3.48 1.17
C VAL A 146 -12.46 2.49 1.27
N THR A 147 -13.11 2.22 0.15
CA THR A 147 -14.22 1.26 0.05
C THR A 147 -13.88 0.19 -0.97
N GLU A 148 -13.98 -1.07 -0.58
CA GLU A 148 -13.95 -2.19 -1.50
C GLU A 148 -15.30 -2.27 -2.21
N LEU A 149 -15.29 -2.08 -3.54
CA LEU A 149 -16.49 -2.10 -4.37
C LEU A 149 -16.82 -3.50 -4.88
N GLU A 150 -15.78 -4.23 -5.31
CA GLU A 150 -15.91 -5.57 -5.88
C GLU A 150 -14.81 -6.47 -5.34
N PRO A 151 -15.13 -7.68 -4.87
CA PRO A 151 -14.11 -8.63 -4.45
C PRO A 151 -13.39 -9.20 -5.67
N ALA A 152 -12.23 -9.78 -5.44
CA ALA A 152 -11.57 -10.56 -6.47
C ALA A 152 -12.40 -11.80 -6.86
N ALA A 153 -12.18 -12.33 -8.07
CA ALA A 153 -12.85 -13.53 -8.54
C ALA A 153 -12.64 -14.71 -7.58
N GLY A 154 -13.70 -15.39 -7.22
CA GLY A 154 -13.67 -16.50 -6.27
C GLY A 154 -13.75 -16.10 -4.79
N TYR A 155 -13.99 -14.82 -4.49
CA TYR A 155 -14.07 -14.29 -3.14
C TYR A 155 -15.37 -13.52 -2.86
N THR A 156 -15.66 -13.31 -1.59
CA THR A 156 -16.66 -12.37 -1.08
C THR A 156 -15.99 -11.32 -0.22
N ILE A 157 -16.54 -10.10 -0.21
CA ILE A 157 -16.05 -9.01 0.66
C ILE A 157 -16.29 -9.41 2.12
N LYS A 158 -15.22 -9.36 2.93
CA LYS A 158 -15.32 -9.44 4.38
C LYS A 158 -15.64 -8.07 4.95
N GLN A 159 -16.68 -8.00 5.77
CA GLN A 159 -17.05 -6.72 6.39
C GLN A 159 -16.07 -6.32 7.52
N PRO A 160 -15.82 -5.02 7.73
CA PRO A 160 -16.38 -3.89 6.99
C PRO A 160 -15.70 -3.69 5.61
N ALA A 161 -16.52 -3.39 4.60
CA ALA A 161 -16.04 -3.07 3.24
C ALA A 161 -15.39 -1.68 3.13
N THR A 162 -15.44 -0.89 4.17
CA THR A 162 -14.97 0.50 4.20
C THR A 162 -14.09 0.74 5.41
N GLN A 163 -12.99 1.46 5.21
CA GLN A 163 -12.14 1.98 6.28
C GLN A 163 -11.99 3.49 6.11
N GLU A 164 -12.07 4.20 7.24
CA GLU A 164 -11.92 5.65 7.30
C GLU A 164 -10.80 6.01 8.27
N PHE A 165 -9.96 6.98 7.89
CA PHE A 165 -8.83 7.39 8.69
C PHE A 165 -8.39 8.81 8.35
N TYR A 166 -7.69 9.44 9.28
CA TYR A 166 -7.04 10.72 9.06
C TYR A 166 -5.56 10.51 8.73
N ILE A 167 -5.05 11.24 7.73
CA ILE A 167 -3.62 11.32 7.43
C ILE A 167 -3.14 12.74 7.73
N LYS A 168 -2.04 12.83 8.45
CA LYS A 168 -1.36 14.08 8.79
C LYS A 168 0.00 14.13 8.10
N GLY A 169 0.48 15.33 7.77
CA GLY A 169 1.62 15.66 6.95
C GLY A 169 2.76 14.64 6.93
N GLY A 170 3.16 14.22 5.74
CA GLY A 170 4.26 13.29 5.52
C GLY A 170 4.02 11.83 5.95
N GLU A 171 2.89 11.54 6.60
CA GLU A 171 2.59 10.21 7.14
C GLU A 171 2.32 9.19 6.02
N SER A 172 2.95 8.02 6.11
CA SER A 172 2.62 6.87 5.27
C SER A 172 1.64 5.97 6.00
N LYS A 173 0.47 5.76 5.41
CA LYS A 173 -0.59 4.89 5.96
C LYS A 173 -0.63 3.56 5.23
N VAL A 174 -0.69 2.47 6.00
CA VAL A 174 -0.91 1.12 5.48
C VAL A 174 -2.20 0.59 6.08
N ILE A 175 -3.10 0.12 5.23
CA ILE A 175 -4.35 -0.53 5.64
C ILE A 175 -4.50 -1.88 4.94
N THR A 176 -5.26 -2.78 5.56
CA THR A 176 -5.48 -4.12 5.01
C THR A 176 -6.96 -4.43 4.93
N PHE A 177 -7.38 -4.95 3.78
CA PHE A 177 -8.71 -5.54 3.56
C PHE A 177 -8.57 -7.03 3.33
N GLU A 178 -9.52 -7.78 3.86
CA GLU A 178 -9.59 -9.22 3.70
C GLU A 178 -10.79 -9.62 2.83
N ASN A 179 -10.64 -10.67 2.03
CA ASN A 179 -11.79 -11.35 1.43
C ASN A 179 -11.90 -12.80 1.92
N VAL A 180 -13.13 -13.28 1.96
CA VAL A 180 -13.43 -14.68 2.28
C VAL A 180 -13.55 -15.46 0.98
N PRO A 181 -12.81 -16.56 0.81
CA PRO A 181 -12.95 -17.39 -0.40
C PRO A 181 -14.33 -18.00 -0.51
N LYS A 182 -14.90 -18.00 -1.74
CA LYS A 182 -16.12 -18.71 -2.08
C LYS A 182 -15.78 -20.09 -2.58
N ASN A 183 -16.58 -21.10 -2.20
CA ASN A 183 -16.43 -22.46 -2.70
C ASN A 183 -14.96 -22.86 -2.79
N ALA A 184 -14.32 -22.93 -1.63
CA ALA A 184 -12.91 -23.26 -1.52
C ALA A 184 -12.72 -24.67 -0.99
N VAL A 185 -11.68 -25.35 -1.46
CA VAL A 185 -11.07 -26.49 -0.78
C VAL A 185 -9.81 -25.98 -0.10
N ILE A 186 -9.73 -26.16 1.22
CA ILE A 186 -8.58 -25.80 2.04
C ILE A 186 -7.99 -27.07 2.61
N VAL A 187 -6.70 -27.26 2.43
CA VAL A 187 -5.92 -28.30 3.07
C VAL A 187 -5.16 -27.71 4.22
N GLU A 188 -5.25 -28.34 5.37
CA GLU A 188 -4.41 -28.07 6.53
C GLU A 188 -3.61 -29.32 6.84
N LYS A 189 -2.29 -29.25 6.65
CA LYS A 189 -1.38 -30.38 6.88
C LYS A 189 -0.58 -30.20 8.15
N TYR A 190 -0.60 -31.22 9.00
CA TYR A 190 0.08 -31.23 10.28
C TYR A 190 0.93 -32.48 10.46
N ASP A 191 1.97 -32.36 11.26
CA ASP A 191 2.69 -33.48 11.84
C ASP A 191 1.76 -34.24 12.80
N SER A 192 1.57 -35.53 12.59
CA SER A 192 0.62 -36.35 13.37
C SER A 192 1.03 -36.56 14.82
N VAL A 193 2.29 -36.30 15.18
CA VAL A 193 2.82 -36.49 16.53
C VAL A 193 2.85 -35.19 17.29
N THR A 194 3.35 -34.12 16.65
CA THR A 194 3.59 -32.84 17.31
C THR A 194 2.45 -31.84 17.12
N GLY A 195 1.60 -32.05 16.12
CA GLY A 195 0.58 -31.08 15.71
C GLY A 195 1.13 -29.84 15.00
N ALA A 196 2.43 -29.82 14.72
CA ALA A 196 3.04 -28.70 14.02
C ALA A 196 2.60 -28.63 12.56
N ALA A 197 2.38 -27.41 12.05
CA ALA A 197 2.06 -27.20 10.64
C ALA A 197 3.17 -27.74 9.73
N LEU A 198 2.81 -28.44 8.66
CA LEU A 198 3.76 -29.03 7.71
C LEU A 198 3.77 -28.25 6.39
N PRO A 199 4.78 -27.44 6.13
CA PRO A 199 5.01 -26.84 4.81
C PRO A 199 5.64 -27.87 3.86
N GLY A 200 5.49 -27.62 2.55
CA GLY A 200 6.19 -28.41 1.52
C GLY A 200 5.48 -29.67 1.06
N CYS A 201 4.29 -30.00 1.59
CA CYS A 201 3.49 -31.10 1.06
C CYS A 201 2.76 -30.68 -0.20
N THR A 202 2.76 -31.52 -1.23
CA THR A 202 2.16 -31.25 -2.53
C THR A 202 0.81 -31.98 -2.66
N PHE A 203 -0.23 -31.20 -2.98
CA PHE A 203 -1.58 -31.71 -3.20
C PHE A 203 -2.06 -31.40 -4.62
N GLN A 204 -2.83 -32.32 -5.20
CA GLN A 204 -3.53 -32.16 -6.47
C GLN A 204 -5.03 -32.22 -6.23
N LEU A 205 -5.77 -31.25 -6.79
CA LEU A 205 -7.23 -31.23 -6.77
C LEU A 205 -7.75 -31.57 -8.17
N ARG A 206 -8.68 -32.51 -8.24
CA ARG A 206 -9.40 -32.92 -9.47
C ARG A 206 -10.88 -32.69 -9.33
N TYR A 207 -11.52 -32.16 -10.36
CA TYR A 207 -12.97 -32.02 -10.45
C TYR A 207 -13.58 -33.25 -11.16
N LEU A 208 -14.48 -33.94 -10.48
CA LEU A 208 -15.16 -35.11 -11.03
C LEU A 208 -16.45 -34.76 -11.79
N GLY A 209 -16.88 -33.48 -11.73
CA GLY A 209 -18.17 -33.08 -12.26
C GLY A 209 -19.34 -33.58 -11.42
N GLY A 210 -20.54 -33.56 -12.00
CA GLY A 210 -21.74 -34.12 -11.39
C GLY A 210 -21.88 -35.64 -11.55
N THR A 211 -20.91 -36.34 -12.14
CA THR A 211 -20.97 -37.81 -12.42
C THR A 211 -19.78 -38.52 -11.77
N SER A 212 -20.03 -39.68 -11.21
CA SER A 212 -19.00 -40.58 -10.68
C SER A 212 -18.15 -41.16 -11.82
N GLY A 213 -17.13 -40.45 -12.25
CA GLY A 213 -16.20 -40.88 -13.28
C GLY A 213 -14.78 -41.03 -12.72
N THR A 214 -14.10 -42.10 -13.08
CA THR A 214 -12.68 -42.28 -12.81
C THR A 214 -11.90 -41.33 -13.71
N GLY A 215 -11.15 -40.41 -13.10
CA GLY A 215 -10.20 -39.60 -13.84
C GLY A 215 -10.32 -38.09 -13.72
N GLY A 216 -11.45 -37.50 -13.55
CA GLY A 216 -11.68 -36.05 -13.35
C GLY A 216 -10.71 -35.06 -14.00
N THR A 217 -11.09 -33.82 -14.11
CA THR A 217 -10.20 -32.76 -14.64
C THR A 217 -9.31 -32.21 -13.52
N VAL A 218 -7.99 -32.19 -13.73
CA VAL A 218 -7.05 -31.56 -12.80
C VAL A 218 -7.33 -30.06 -12.77
N ILE A 219 -7.71 -29.55 -11.59
CA ILE A 219 -7.91 -28.13 -11.33
C ILE A 219 -6.57 -27.45 -11.08
N GLY A 220 -5.68 -28.13 -10.38
CA GLY A 220 -4.35 -27.65 -10.12
C GLY A 220 -3.63 -28.42 -9.02
N THR A 221 -2.34 -28.18 -8.94
CA THR A 221 -1.44 -28.71 -7.90
C THR A 221 -0.94 -27.56 -7.06
N LYS A 222 -0.92 -27.74 -5.72
CA LYS A 222 -0.44 -26.73 -4.78
C LYS A 222 0.42 -27.35 -3.69
N VAL A 223 1.35 -26.57 -3.19
CA VAL A 223 2.25 -26.92 -2.10
C VAL A 223 1.83 -26.17 -0.84
N THR A 224 1.82 -26.84 0.30
CA THR A 224 1.49 -26.22 1.59
C THR A 224 2.54 -25.16 1.95
N GLY A 225 2.06 -23.98 2.35
CA GLY A 225 2.89 -22.87 2.81
C GLY A 225 3.40 -23.05 4.23
N LYS A 226 4.08 -22.03 4.78
CA LYS A 226 4.66 -22.04 6.13
C LYS A 226 3.68 -22.39 7.25
N ASN A 227 2.41 -22.09 7.05
CA ASN A 227 1.30 -22.41 7.96
C ASN A 227 0.68 -23.79 7.73
N GLY A 228 1.27 -24.62 6.87
CA GLY A 228 0.76 -25.96 6.54
C GLY A 228 -0.48 -25.95 5.63
N THR A 229 -0.86 -24.80 5.03
CA THR A 229 -2.08 -24.70 4.25
C THR A 229 -1.83 -24.64 2.75
N ALA A 230 -2.77 -25.23 1.98
CA ALA A 230 -2.92 -25.02 0.55
C ALA A 230 -4.43 -24.82 0.25
N MET A 231 -4.78 -23.97 -0.73
CA MET A 231 -6.17 -23.60 -0.97
C MET A 231 -6.47 -23.46 -2.47
N TRP A 232 -7.61 -23.96 -2.89
CA TRP A 232 -8.20 -23.70 -4.20
C TRP A 232 -9.51 -22.93 -4.00
N THR A 233 -9.70 -21.86 -4.75
CA THR A 233 -10.86 -20.97 -4.67
C THR A 233 -11.57 -20.87 -6.01
N GLY A 234 -12.79 -20.33 -6.01
CA GLY A 234 -13.57 -20.15 -7.22
C GLY A 234 -14.03 -21.47 -7.84
N LEU A 235 -14.20 -22.48 -7.00
CA LEU A 235 -14.59 -23.82 -7.44
C LEU A 235 -16.09 -23.88 -7.76
N ASN A 236 -16.47 -24.67 -8.77
CA ASN A 236 -17.84 -24.97 -9.06
C ASN A 236 -18.41 -25.96 -8.03
N PRO A 237 -19.73 -25.97 -7.78
CA PRO A 237 -20.37 -27.05 -7.05
C PRO A 237 -20.10 -28.40 -7.71
N GLY A 238 -20.02 -29.46 -6.90
CA GLY A 238 -19.81 -30.81 -7.40
C GLY A 238 -18.79 -31.63 -6.61
N ALA A 239 -18.44 -32.77 -7.14
CA ALA A 239 -17.48 -33.69 -6.52
C ALA A 239 -16.03 -33.39 -6.93
N TYR A 240 -15.15 -33.45 -5.95
CA TYR A 240 -13.70 -33.27 -6.12
C TYR A 240 -12.95 -34.43 -5.47
N VAL A 241 -11.81 -34.76 -5.99
CA VAL A 241 -10.80 -35.61 -5.32
C VAL A 241 -9.57 -34.76 -5.02
N LEU A 242 -9.22 -34.70 -3.75
CA LEU A 242 -7.99 -34.17 -3.27
C LEU A 242 -7.00 -35.31 -3.03
N GLU A 243 -5.82 -35.20 -3.59
CA GLU A 243 -4.78 -36.23 -3.49
C GLU A 243 -3.47 -35.59 -3.03
N GLU A 244 -2.86 -36.18 -1.98
CA GLU A 244 -1.50 -35.84 -1.61
C GLU A 244 -0.55 -36.61 -2.53
N VAL A 245 0.18 -35.89 -3.39
CA VAL A 245 1.05 -36.48 -4.41
C VAL A 245 2.51 -36.50 -3.99
N ASP A 246 2.91 -35.64 -3.03
CA ASP A 246 4.24 -35.63 -2.46
C ASP A 246 4.20 -35.13 -1.00
N ALA A 247 4.94 -35.76 -0.11
CA ALA A 247 5.04 -35.38 1.29
C ALA A 247 6.23 -34.42 1.50
N ALA A 248 6.20 -33.66 2.58
CA ALA A 248 7.36 -32.88 3.00
C ALA A 248 8.55 -33.78 3.33
N ASP A 249 9.77 -33.25 3.21
CA ASP A 249 11.00 -33.98 3.52
C ASP A 249 10.96 -34.61 4.91
N GLY A 250 11.23 -35.92 4.96
CA GLY A 250 11.23 -36.69 6.21
C GLY A 250 9.84 -37.22 6.65
N TYR A 251 8.80 -37.01 5.85
CA TYR A 251 7.45 -37.47 6.12
C TYR A 251 6.96 -38.49 5.08
N ASN A 252 5.96 -39.28 5.48
CA ASN A 252 5.30 -40.21 4.59
C ASN A 252 3.83 -39.84 4.42
N ILE A 253 3.28 -40.12 3.24
CA ILE A 253 1.84 -39.98 2.96
C ILE A 253 1.09 -41.10 3.73
N ILE A 254 0.24 -40.72 4.67
CA ILE A 254 -0.59 -41.66 5.43
C ILE A 254 -1.94 -41.86 4.72
N GLN A 255 -2.55 -40.77 4.25
CA GLN A 255 -3.81 -40.78 3.50
C GLN A 255 -3.56 -40.12 2.18
N SER A 256 -3.67 -40.88 1.07
CA SER A 256 -3.30 -40.38 -0.25
C SER A 256 -4.40 -39.59 -0.93
N SER A 257 -5.68 -39.82 -0.63
CA SER A 257 -6.76 -39.08 -1.28
C SER A 257 -8.05 -38.99 -0.43
N GLU A 258 -8.81 -37.93 -0.70
CA GLU A 258 -10.12 -37.68 -0.09
C GLU A 258 -11.10 -37.16 -1.14
N THR A 259 -12.38 -37.62 -1.06
CA THR A 259 -13.44 -37.09 -1.91
C THR A 259 -14.20 -35.99 -1.18
N ILE A 260 -14.38 -34.86 -1.84
CA ILE A 260 -14.99 -33.64 -1.29
C ILE A 260 -16.22 -33.29 -2.13
N MET A 261 -17.35 -33.01 -1.50
CA MET A 261 -18.54 -32.50 -2.16
C MET A 261 -18.72 -31.02 -1.82
N LEU A 262 -18.70 -30.18 -2.83
CA LEU A 262 -19.05 -28.77 -2.70
C LEU A 262 -20.49 -28.57 -3.13
N ALA A 263 -21.30 -28.02 -2.22
CA ALA A 263 -22.70 -27.70 -2.48
C ALA A 263 -22.82 -26.38 -3.28
N ASP A 264 -23.98 -26.16 -3.89
CA ASP A 264 -24.37 -24.83 -4.37
C ASP A 264 -24.53 -23.90 -3.18
N SER A 265 -23.94 -22.71 -3.29
CA SER A 265 -23.96 -21.66 -2.28
C SER A 265 -25.05 -20.64 -2.52
#